data_3dda00239b648d919aac38d24ccc5737
#
_entry.id   3dda00239b648d919aac38d24ccc5737
#
_cell.length_a   1.000
_cell.length_b   1.000
_cell.length_c   1.000
_cell.angle_alpha   90.00
_cell.angle_beta   90.00
_cell.angle_gamma   90.00
#
_symmetry.space_group_name_H-M   'P 1'
#
loop_
_entity.id
_entity.type
_entity.pdbx_description
1 polymer ?
#
loop_
_entity_poly.entity_id
_entity_poly.type
_entity_poly.pdbx_seq_one_letter_code
_entity_poly.pdbx_strand_id
1 'polypeptide(L)'
;MPMPRSALAPVDLLRRAGVEVFTVGVGSDMIVSSHNIPVKTDTTVDKIVLNDELEMIVLPGGMPGTLNLEASPDVLGAVDYCADNNRYIAAICAAPSIIGHKGLLDGRYATCFPGYEKDLKGAIHSARLVAVDGKFITAKGAGCSMKFALKLVELLVSKEKAEALESGMQSK
;
A
#
# COMPACT_ATOMS: atom_id res chain seq x y z
N MET A 1 -6.78 -13.00 0.35
CA MET A 1 -5.43 -13.10 0.94
C MET A 1 -4.47 -12.28 0.10
N PRO A 2 -3.62 -11.41 0.69
CA PRO A 2 -2.73 -10.56 -0.08
C PRO A 2 -1.64 -11.37 -0.81
N MET A 3 -1.10 -10.81 -1.88
CA MET A 3 0.11 -11.34 -2.51
C MET A 3 1.33 -10.98 -1.64
N PRO A 4 2.13 -11.95 -1.16
CA PRO A 4 3.21 -11.67 -0.20
C PRO A 4 4.18 -10.60 -0.71
N ARG A 5 4.54 -10.66 -1.99
CA ARG A 5 5.49 -9.71 -2.60
C ARG A 5 5.00 -8.25 -2.53
N SER A 6 3.70 -8.00 -2.72
CA SER A 6 3.14 -6.64 -2.68
C SER A 6 3.10 -6.06 -1.26
N ALA A 7 3.12 -6.91 -0.23
CA ALA A 7 3.18 -6.51 1.16
C ALA A 7 4.63 -6.44 1.68
N LEU A 8 5.42 -7.49 1.45
CA LEU A 8 6.74 -7.64 2.09
C LEU A 8 7.82 -6.75 1.47
N ALA A 9 7.76 -6.43 0.16
CA ALA A 9 8.72 -5.52 -0.44
C ALA A 9 8.68 -4.11 0.16
N PRO A 10 7.50 -3.46 0.35
CA PRO A 10 7.41 -2.21 1.11
C PRO A 10 7.96 -2.33 2.53
N VAL A 11 7.62 -3.39 3.27
CA VAL A 11 8.08 -3.60 4.65
C VAL A 11 9.60 -3.67 4.71
N ASP A 12 10.23 -4.51 3.86
CA ASP A 12 11.69 -4.68 3.83
C ASP A 12 12.39 -3.35 3.52
N LEU A 13 11.98 -2.66 2.45
CA LEU A 13 12.66 -1.45 2.02
C LEU A 13 12.47 -0.27 2.96
N LEU A 14 11.29 -0.08 3.52
CA LEU A 14 11.03 0.96 4.48
C LEU A 14 11.83 0.73 5.78
N ARG A 15 11.87 -0.51 6.29
CA ARG A 15 12.70 -0.86 7.45
C ARG A 15 14.19 -0.67 7.19
N ARG A 16 14.71 -1.03 6.00
CA ARG A 16 16.10 -0.73 5.58
C ARG A 16 16.36 0.77 5.47
N ALA A 17 15.35 1.54 5.16
CA ALA A 17 15.44 3.00 5.13
C ALA A 17 15.47 3.65 6.52
N GLY A 18 15.17 2.88 7.59
CA GLY A 18 15.09 3.37 8.96
C GLY A 18 13.69 3.85 9.35
N VAL A 19 12.67 3.58 8.53
CA VAL A 19 11.28 3.89 8.85
C VAL A 19 10.73 2.82 9.80
N GLU A 20 10.04 3.24 10.86
CA GLU A 20 9.29 2.33 11.70
C GLU A 20 8.06 1.80 10.96
N VAL A 21 7.94 0.49 10.80
CA VAL A 21 6.88 -0.15 10.03
C VAL A 21 6.24 -1.26 10.85
N PHE A 22 4.94 -1.14 11.07
CA PHE A 22 4.11 -2.19 11.65
C PHE A 22 3.35 -2.93 10.57
N THR A 23 3.51 -4.25 10.53
CA THR A 23 2.64 -5.13 9.76
C THR A 23 1.41 -5.45 10.60
N VAL A 24 0.22 -5.24 10.00
CA VAL A 24 -1.06 -5.31 10.71
C VAL A 24 -1.94 -6.36 10.07
N GLY A 25 -2.33 -7.35 10.85
CA GLY A 25 -3.25 -8.39 10.41
C GLY A 25 -4.71 -8.02 10.65
N VAL A 26 -5.60 -8.39 9.72
CA VAL A 26 -7.05 -8.26 9.87
C VAL A 26 -7.63 -9.59 10.32
N GLY A 27 -8.21 -9.61 11.51
CA GLY A 27 -8.82 -10.81 12.12
C GLY A 27 -7.84 -11.81 12.74
N SER A 28 -6.54 -11.76 12.42
CA SER A 28 -5.48 -12.62 12.97
C SER A 28 -4.11 -12.00 12.78
N ASP A 29 -3.15 -12.32 13.64
CA ASP A 29 -1.73 -11.98 13.45
C ASP A 29 -0.99 -12.97 12.54
N MET A 30 -1.59 -14.13 12.26
CA MET A 30 -1.08 -15.08 11.30
C MET A 30 -1.89 -15.02 10.01
N ILE A 31 -1.35 -14.36 9.00
CA ILE A 31 -1.99 -14.18 7.70
C ILE A 31 -1.42 -15.20 6.71
N VAL A 32 -2.29 -15.99 6.09
CA VAL A 32 -1.87 -16.92 5.03
C VAL A 32 -2.15 -16.29 3.68
N SER A 33 -1.17 -16.23 2.79
CA SER A 33 -1.33 -15.66 1.46
C SER A 33 -2.14 -16.56 0.52
N SER A 34 -2.55 -16.03 -0.64
CA SER A 34 -3.27 -16.78 -1.68
C SER A 34 -2.51 -18.01 -2.21
N HIS A 35 -1.23 -18.15 -1.90
CA HIS A 35 -0.37 -19.27 -2.29
C HIS A 35 0.17 -20.02 -1.08
N ASN A 36 -0.60 -20.06 0.01
CA ASN A 36 -0.30 -20.80 1.25
C ASN A 36 1.04 -20.41 1.92
N ILE A 37 1.47 -19.16 1.76
CA ILE A 37 2.65 -18.65 2.47
C ILE A 37 2.17 -17.95 3.76
N PRO A 38 2.47 -18.50 4.95
CA PRO A 38 2.11 -17.86 6.20
C PRO A 38 3.04 -16.68 6.47
N VAL A 39 2.46 -15.57 6.92
CA VAL A 39 3.17 -14.38 7.35
C VAL A 39 2.63 -13.97 8.71
N LYS A 40 3.50 -13.92 9.71
CA LYS A 40 3.16 -13.37 11.02
C LYS A 40 3.29 -11.86 10.95
N THR A 41 2.23 -11.15 11.38
CA THR A 41 2.23 -9.70 11.51
C THR A 41 2.68 -9.26 12.91
N ASP A 42 3.13 -8.01 13.02
CA ASP A 42 3.58 -7.46 14.31
C ASP A 42 2.38 -7.28 15.27
N THR A 43 1.20 -6.98 14.73
CA THR A 43 -0.02 -6.74 15.51
C THR A 43 -1.28 -7.01 14.67
N THR A 44 -2.45 -6.79 15.27
CA THR A 44 -3.76 -6.88 14.61
C THR A 44 -4.45 -5.52 14.58
N VAL A 45 -5.36 -5.31 13.64
CA VAL A 45 -5.99 -4.01 13.37
C VAL A 45 -6.79 -3.47 14.55
N ASP A 46 -7.39 -4.34 15.35
CA ASP A 46 -8.15 -4.00 16.57
C ASP A 46 -7.28 -3.42 17.69
N LYS A 47 -5.95 -3.56 17.60
CA LYS A 47 -4.99 -3.03 18.57
C LYS A 47 -4.31 -1.74 18.11
N ILE A 48 -4.58 -1.29 16.89
CA ILE A 48 -3.98 -0.07 16.36
C ILE A 48 -4.71 1.15 16.93
N VAL A 49 -3.93 2.08 17.45
CA VAL A 49 -4.39 3.41 17.82
C VAL A 49 -3.89 4.40 16.79
N LEU A 50 -4.81 5.02 16.05
CA LEU A 50 -4.47 6.04 15.06
C LEU A 50 -4.12 7.34 15.79
N ASN A 51 -2.94 7.86 15.50
CA ASN A 51 -2.41 9.09 16.09
C ASN A 51 -1.55 9.87 15.09
N ASP A 52 -1.02 11.01 15.50
CA ASP A 52 -0.25 11.90 14.64
C ASP A 52 1.10 11.34 14.17
N GLU A 53 1.57 10.23 14.73
CA GLU A 53 2.80 9.54 14.30
C GLU A 53 2.59 8.71 13.03
N LEU A 54 1.31 8.41 12.68
CA LEU A 54 1.00 7.70 11.44
C LEU A 54 1.24 8.60 10.23
N GLU A 55 2.26 8.30 9.44
CA GLU A 55 2.60 9.06 8.23
C GLU A 55 2.03 8.44 6.95
N MET A 56 1.86 7.11 6.93
CA MET A 56 1.42 6.39 5.74
C MET A 56 0.68 5.09 6.09
N ILE A 57 -0.43 4.82 5.38
CA ILE A 57 -1.03 3.49 5.30
C ILE A 57 -0.68 2.85 3.96
N VAL A 58 -0.35 1.54 3.97
CA VAL A 58 -0.05 0.77 2.77
C VAL A 58 -1.04 -0.39 2.66
N LEU A 59 -1.81 -0.42 1.59
CA LEU A 59 -2.80 -1.45 1.30
C LEU A 59 -2.23 -2.43 0.26
N PRO A 60 -1.84 -3.66 0.66
CA PRO A 60 -1.38 -4.68 -0.27
C PRO A 60 -2.55 -5.24 -1.08
N GLY A 61 -2.26 -5.62 -2.32
CA GLY A 61 -3.25 -6.23 -3.20
C GLY A 61 -3.28 -7.74 -3.16
N GLY A 62 -4.14 -8.29 -3.99
CA GLY A 62 -4.37 -9.73 -4.17
C GLY A 62 -5.75 -10.15 -3.67
N MET A 63 -6.39 -11.04 -4.43
CA MET A 63 -7.72 -11.53 -4.10
C MET A 63 -7.65 -12.85 -3.32
N PRO A 64 -8.53 -13.10 -2.35
CA PRO A 64 -9.59 -12.20 -1.87
C PRO A 64 -9.13 -11.18 -0.80
N GLY A 65 -7.82 -11.00 -0.58
CA GLY A 65 -7.28 -10.13 0.47
C GLY A 65 -7.78 -8.68 0.36
N THR A 66 -7.86 -8.14 -0.87
CA THR A 66 -8.40 -6.79 -1.10
C THR A 66 -9.84 -6.66 -0.62
N LEU A 67 -10.69 -7.67 -0.87
CA LEU A 67 -12.07 -7.67 -0.38
C LEU A 67 -12.13 -7.73 1.15
N ASN A 68 -11.25 -8.50 1.78
CA ASN A 68 -11.19 -8.58 3.24
C ASN A 68 -10.74 -7.26 3.87
N LEU A 69 -9.78 -6.55 3.24
CA LEU A 69 -9.39 -5.21 3.68
C LEU A 69 -10.55 -4.23 3.55
N GLU A 70 -11.27 -4.25 2.44
CA GLU A 70 -12.41 -3.36 2.18
C GLU A 70 -13.61 -3.66 3.09
N ALA A 71 -13.79 -4.93 3.49
CA ALA A 71 -14.85 -5.33 4.42
C ALA A 71 -14.53 -4.98 5.89
N SER A 72 -13.30 -4.56 6.21
CA SER A 72 -12.89 -4.21 7.58
C SER A 72 -13.19 -2.74 7.88
N PRO A 73 -14.09 -2.44 8.85
CA PRO A 73 -14.35 -1.06 9.26
C PRO A 73 -13.09 -0.36 9.79
N ASP A 74 -12.22 -1.09 10.50
CA ASP A 74 -11.00 -0.53 11.06
C ASP A 74 -10.01 -0.12 9.95
N VAL A 75 -9.88 -0.92 8.89
CA VAL A 75 -9.06 -0.56 7.73
C VAL A 75 -9.62 0.66 7.03
N LEU A 76 -10.93 0.70 6.79
CA LEU A 76 -11.60 1.85 6.17
C LEU A 76 -11.47 3.11 7.03
N GLY A 77 -11.60 2.96 8.36
CA GLY A 77 -11.37 4.05 9.32
C GLY A 77 -9.94 4.58 9.28
N ALA A 78 -8.94 3.70 9.14
CA ALA A 78 -7.54 4.12 8.98
C ALA A 78 -7.30 4.85 7.65
N VAL A 79 -7.95 4.44 6.57
CA VAL A 79 -7.91 5.17 5.29
C VAL A 79 -8.53 6.56 5.42
N ASP A 80 -9.70 6.67 6.09
CA ASP A 80 -10.34 7.96 6.34
C ASP A 80 -9.46 8.86 7.20
N TYR A 81 -8.91 8.33 8.29
CA TYR A 81 -7.98 9.06 9.14
C TYR A 81 -6.81 9.64 8.33
N CYS A 82 -6.18 8.83 7.47
CA CYS A 82 -5.07 9.28 6.63
C CYS A 82 -5.50 10.37 5.64
N ALA A 83 -6.69 10.26 5.04
CA ALA A 83 -7.22 11.24 4.12
C ALA A 83 -7.49 12.58 4.83
N ASP A 84 -8.17 12.54 5.98
CA ASP A 84 -8.56 13.72 6.76
C ASP A 84 -7.36 14.45 7.36
N ASN A 85 -6.30 13.72 7.72
CA ASN A 85 -5.09 14.27 8.33
C ASN A 85 -3.93 14.48 7.33
N ASN A 86 -4.22 14.46 6.01
CA ASN A 86 -3.24 14.69 4.96
C ASN A 86 -2.02 13.74 5.05
N ARG A 87 -2.25 12.47 5.43
CA ARG A 87 -1.25 11.41 5.47
C ARG A 87 -1.21 10.67 4.14
N TYR A 88 -0.13 9.94 3.88
CA TYR A 88 -0.01 9.17 2.66
C TYR A 88 -0.92 7.93 2.67
N ILE A 89 -1.54 7.65 1.53
CA ILE A 89 -2.33 6.45 1.29
C ILE A 89 -1.74 5.75 0.07
N ALA A 90 -1.14 4.61 0.29
CA ALA A 90 -0.48 3.82 -0.74
C ALA A 90 -1.22 2.50 -0.97
N ALA A 91 -1.46 2.13 -2.23
CA ALA A 91 -2.15 0.90 -2.59
C ALA A 91 -1.57 0.27 -3.86
N ILE A 92 -1.54 -1.06 -3.91
CA ILE A 92 -0.96 -1.78 -5.05
C ILE A 92 -1.89 -2.88 -5.55
N CYS A 93 -1.83 -3.16 -6.85
CA CYS A 93 -2.55 -4.26 -7.52
C CYS A 93 -4.07 -4.00 -7.55
N ALA A 94 -4.88 -4.83 -6.89
CA ALA A 94 -6.31 -4.62 -6.77
C ALA A 94 -6.69 -3.58 -5.69
N ALA A 95 -5.83 -3.34 -4.69
CA ALA A 95 -6.14 -2.50 -3.53
C ALA A 95 -6.45 -1.01 -3.84
N PRO A 96 -5.97 -0.40 -4.94
CA PRO A 96 -6.43 0.94 -5.33
C PRO A 96 -7.95 1.07 -5.49
N SER A 97 -8.67 -0.05 -5.76
CA SER A 97 -10.14 -0.06 -5.80
C SER A 97 -10.78 0.39 -4.49
N ILE A 98 -10.18 0.06 -3.33
CA ILE A 98 -10.66 0.48 -2.02
C ILE A 98 -10.70 2.01 -1.93
N ILE A 99 -9.62 2.67 -2.37
CA ILE A 99 -9.51 4.14 -2.37
C ILE A 99 -10.50 4.74 -3.40
N GLY A 100 -10.64 4.09 -4.56
CA GLY A 100 -11.57 4.49 -5.61
C GLY A 100 -13.04 4.39 -5.19
N HIS A 101 -13.42 3.31 -4.50
CA HIS A 101 -14.79 3.15 -3.98
C HIS A 101 -15.14 4.20 -2.93
N LYS A 102 -14.15 4.70 -2.18
CA LYS A 102 -14.31 5.83 -1.25
C LYS A 102 -14.39 7.20 -1.96
N GLY A 103 -14.22 7.27 -3.27
CA GLY A 103 -14.24 8.52 -4.03
C GLY A 103 -12.99 9.40 -3.84
N LEU A 104 -11.96 8.90 -3.15
CA LEU A 104 -10.74 9.68 -2.81
C LEU A 104 -9.80 9.89 -4.01
N LEU A 105 -10.03 9.19 -5.13
CA LEU A 105 -9.24 9.29 -6.35
C LEU A 105 -9.89 10.19 -7.41
N ASP A 106 -11.01 10.84 -7.12
CA ASP A 106 -11.70 11.69 -8.09
C ASP A 106 -10.78 12.84 -8.58
N GLY A 107 -10.65 12.96 -9.92
CA GLY A 107 -9.78 13.93 -10.59
C GLY A 107 -8.27 13.68 -10.43
N ARG A 108 -7.83 12.58 -9.78
CA ARG A 108 -6.43 12.26 -9.51
C ARG A 108 -5.87 11.23 -10.49
N TYR A 109 -4.58 11.32 -10.77
CA TYR A 109 -3.88 10.29 -11.51
C TYR A 109 -3.69 9.04 -10.65
N ALA A 110 -4.22 7.91 -11.11
CA ALA A 110 -4.10 6.63 -10.41
C ALA A 110 -3.88 5.47 -11.38
N THR A 111 -3.33 4.38 -10.88
CA THR A 111 -3.16 3.12 -11.59
C THR A 111 -3.54 1.94 -10.70
N CYS A 112 -3.88 0.80 -11.32
CA CYS A 112 -4.24 -0.43 -10.62
C CYS A 112 -3.86 -1.64 -11.45
N PHE A 113 -4.16 -2.83 -10.94
CA PHE A 113 -4.07 -4.06 -11.71
C PHE A 113 -5.07 -4.02 -12.89
N PRO A 114 -4.68 -4.47 -14.11
CA PRO A 114 -5.57 -4.51 -15.25
C PRO A 114 -6.92 -5.19 -14.95
N GLY A 115 -8.02 -4.52 -15.32
CA GLY A 115 -9.38 -4.96 -15.05
C GLY A 115 -10.04 -4.32 -13.83
N TYR A 116 -9.31 -3.55 -13.01
CA TYR A 116 -9.84 -2.80 -11.87
C TYR A 116 -9.99 -1.30 -12.13
N GLU A 117 -9.76 -0.83 -13.38
CA GLU A 117 -9.79 0.59 -13.72
C GLU A 117 -11.17 1.22 -13.46
N LYS A 118 -12.26 0.46 -13.68
CA LYS A 118 -13.64 0.89 -13.41
C LYS A 118 -13.92 1.16 -11.92
N ASP A 119 -13.12 0.57 -11.04
CA ASP A 119 -13.26 0.69 -9.60
C ASP A 119 -12.48 1.91 -9.05
N LEU A 120 -11.68 2.58 -9.90
CA LEU A 120 -11.00 3.85 -9.57
C LEU A 120 -11.91 5.05 -9.87
N LYS A 121 -13.11 5.08 -9.37
CA LYS A 121 -14.17 6.05 -9.68
C LYS A 121 -13.64 7.49 -9.76
N GLY A 122 -13.86 8.13 -10.92
CA GLY A 122 -13.43 9.52 -11.17
C GLY A 122 -11.93 9.73 -11.40
N ALA A 123 -11.08 8.71 -11.23
CA ALA A 123 -9.64 8.83 -11.42
C ALA A 123 -9.26 8.99 -12.90
N ILE A 124 -8.18 9.73 -13.14
CA ILE A 124 -7.49 9.80 -14.43
C ILE A 124 -6.53 8.61 -14.49
N HIS A 125 -6.83 7.63 -15.34
CA HIS A 125 -6.03 6.41 -15.42
C HIS A 125 -4.61 6.70 -15.93
N SER A 126 -3.61 6.32 -15.12
CA SER A 126 -2.20 6.46 -15.46
C SER A 126 -1.63 5.16 -16.03
N ALA A 127 -0.90 5.25 -17.16
CA ALA A 127 -0.18 4.12 -17.74
C ALA A 127 1.08 3.72 -16.94
N ARG A 128 1.53 4.55 -16.00
CA ARG A 128 2.74 4.31 -15.19
C ARG A 128 2.59 3.07 -14.32
N LEU A 129 3.71 2.40 -14.03
CA LEU A 129 3.75 1.28 -13.08
C LEU A 129 3.43 1.72 -11.65
N VAL A 130 3.86 2.94 -11.29
CA VAL A 130 3.57 3.61 -10.03
C VAL A 130 3.12 5.03 -10.36
N ALA A 131 1.97 5.44 -9.87
CA ALA A 131 1.43 6.79 -9.99
C ALA A 131 1.42 7.44 -8.60
N VAL A 132 1.81 8.70 -8.55
CA VAL A 132 1.76 9.54 -7.34
C VAL A 132 0.99 10.79 -7.69
N ASP A 133 -0.02 11.09 -6.90
CA ASP A 133 -0.80 12.33 -7.00
C ASP A 133 -1.12 12.82 -5.59
N GLY A 134 -0.45 13.89 -5.18
CA GLY A 134 -0.53 14.40 -3.82
C GLY A 134 -0.12 13.35 -2.79
N LYS A 135 -1.04 12.96 -1.92
CA LYS A 135 -0.83 11.95 -0.88
C LYS A 135 -1.23 10.53 -1.31
N PHE A 136 -1.67 10.34 -2.54
CA PHE A 136 -2.09 9.04 -3.05
C PHE A 136 -1.01 8.40 -3.91
N ILE A 137 -0.62 7.19 -3.55
CA ILE A 137 0.37 6.40 -4.28
C ILE A 137 -0.31 5.09 -4.72
N THR A 138 -0.40 4.86 -6.01
CA THR A 138 -1.00 3.65 -6.55
C THR A 138 -0.03 2.91 -7.47
N ALA A 139 -0.10 1.57 -7.50
CA ALA A 139 0.79 0.76 -8.32
C ALA A 139 0.06 -0.41 -8.98
N LYS A 140 0.53 -0.80 -10.19
CA LYS A 140 -0.15 -1.79 -11.04
C LYS A 140 -0.25 -3.19 -10.44
N GLY A 141 0.80 -3.71 -9.85
CA GLY A 141 0.76 -5.09 -9.37
C GLY A 141 2.09 -5.62 -8.85
N ALA A 142 2.09 -6.88 -8.45
CA ALA A 142 3.23 -7.52 -7.79
C ALA A 142 4.56 -7.43 -8.57
N GLY A 143 4.50 -7.33 -9.90
CA GLY A 143 5.68 -7.15 -10.73
C GLY A 143 6.40 -5.82 -10.54
N CYS A 144 5.73 -4.79 -10.03
CA CYS A 144 6.33 -3.49 -9.74
C CYS A 144 6.51 -3.22 -8.24
N SER A 145 6.39 -4.24 -7.36
CA SER A 145 6.46 -4.07 -5.90
C SER A 145 7.75 -3.38 -5.43
N MET A 146 8.91 -3.68 -6.07
CA MET A 146 10.17 -3.02 -5.74
C MET A 146 10.14 -1.52 -6.09
N LYS A 147 9.66 -1.17 -7.30
CA LYS A 147 9.52 0.24 -7.71
C LYS A 147 8.53 0.99 -6.83
N PHE A 148 7.45 0.33 -6.44
CA PHE A 148 6.47 0.86 -5.49
C PHE A 148 7.12 1.13 -4.14
N ALA A 149 7.81 0.14 -3.56
CA ALA A 149 8.47 0.27 -2.27
C ALA A 149 9.56 1.36 -2.26
N LEU A 150 10.40 1.45 -3.33
CA LEU A 150 11.39 2.51 -3.49
C LEU A 150 10.74 3.90 -3.56
N LYS A 151 9.58 4.02 -4.22
CA LYS A 151 8.82 5.28 -4.25
C LYS A 151 8.30 5.67 -2.86
N LEU A 152 7.88 4.71 -2.03
CA LEU A 152 7.49 5.00 -0.64
C LEU A 152 8.69 5.48 0.19
N VAL A 153 9.87 4.87 0.02
CA VAL A 153 11.11 5.34 0.65
C VAL A 153 11.45 6.77 0.21
N GLU A 154 11.35 7.06 -1.09
CA GLU A 154 11.59 8.40 -1.63
C GLU A 154 10.69 9.46 -0.97
N LEU A 155 9.41 9.14 -0.76
CA LEU A 155 8.42 10.06 -0.21
C LEU A 155 8.52 10.25 1.31
N LEU A 156 8.89 9.19 2.05
CA LEU A 156 8.99 9.23 3.51
C LEU A 156 10.37 9.63 4.02
N VAL A 157 11.43 9.35 3.25
CA VAL A 157 12.82 9.60 3.68
C VAL A 157 13.50 10.55 2.71
N SER A 158 13.97 10.05 1.56
CA SER A 158 14.54 10.88 0.51
C SER A 158 14.82 10.07 -0.78
N LYS A 159 15.00 10.80 -1.88
CA LYS A 159 15.38 10.22 -3.17
C LYS A 159 16.75 9.52 -3.10
N GLU A 160 17.70 10.14 -2.43
CA GLU A 160 19.07 9.62 -2.28
C GLU A 160 19.05 8.28 -1.52
N LYS A 161 18.20 8.16 -0.49
CA LYS A 161 18.06 6.93 0.27
C LYS A 161 17.45 5.81 -0.60
N ALA A 162 16.44 6.13 -1.40
CA ALA A 162 15.84 5.18 -2.33
C ALA A 162 16.85 4.69 -3.38
N GLU A 163 17.62 5.61 -3.99
CA GLU A 163 18.67 5.28 -4.97
C GLU A 163 19.80 4.45 -4.36
N ALA A 164 20.21 4.74 -3.13
CA ALA A 164 21.22 3.96 -2.41
C ALA A 164 20.73 2.52 -2.14
N LEU A 165 19.48 2.35 -1.73
CA LEU A 165 18.88 1.01 -1.53
C LEU A 165 18.75 0.27 -2.86
N GLU A 166 18.29 0.91 -3.94
CA GLU A 166 18.16 0.31 -5.25
C GLU A 166 19.52 -0.21 -5.76
N SER A 167 20.56 0.61 -5.62
CA SER A 167 21.94 0.25 -5.99
C SER A 167 22.48 -0.91 -5.14
N GLY A 168 22.28 -0.86 -3.82
CA GLY A 168 22.73 -1.89 -2.88
C GLY A 168 22.08 -3.26 -3.09
N MET A 169 20.87 -3.28 -3.64
CA MET A 169 20.14 -4.51 -3.98
C MET A 169 20.43 -5.03 -5.38
N GLN A 170 21.28 -4.38 -6.17
CA GLN A 170 21.59 -4.75 -7.55
C GLN A 170 20.33 -4.85 -8.44
N SER A 171 19.37 -3.93 -8.25
CA SER A 171 18.07 -3.97 -8.93
C SER A 171 17.97 -3.04 -10.14
N LYS A 172 19.12 -2.61 -10.66
CA LYS A 172 19.27 -1.85 -11.93
C LYS A 172 19.40 -2.76 -13.13
#